data_4c96bde85324a0fe03e24dbf53595188
#
_entry.id   4c96bde85324a0fe03e24dbf53595188
#
_cell.length_a   1.000
_cell.length_b   1.000
_cell.length_c   1.000
_cell.angle_alpha   90.00
_cell.angle_beta   90.00
_cell.angle_gamma   90.00
#
_symmetry.space_group_name_H-M   'P 1'
#
loop_
_entity.id
_entity.type
_entity.pdbx_description
1 polymer ?
#
loop_
_entity_poly.entity_id
_entity_poly.type
_entity_poly.pdbx_seq_one_letter_code
_entity_poly.pdbx_strand_id
1 'polypeptide(L)'
;MPKTDIQIAREAKMKPIDEILAKINVPDEPNAFSPMGRHIAKINLGYLDQLKDKKNGKLILVTAITPTPAGEGKTTTSVGLSDGLNKIGKKSIVCLREPSLGPSFGLKGGAAGGGYAQVVPMEQINLHFTGDFHAITSAHNLLSALIDNHIYWGNKLNIDVRRVSWRRIMDMNDRSLRSIIVDLGGVANGYPRQDSFDITVASELMAIFCLATDLKDLEKRISNITIGYTRDKTPIYAKDLNAHGPMTVLLKEAIRPNVTQTLENNPAIIHGGPFANIAHGCNSVIATKAGLKLADYVVTEAGFGADLGAEKFLNIKCRKSGIKPDCVVIVATIRALKMHGGVTKDELKNENVKALKKGLVNLERHINNTRKFGLP
;
A
#
# COMPACT_ATOMS: atom_id res chain seq x y z
N MET A 1 30.10 16.24 0.69
CA MET A 1 28.73 16.15 0.14
C MET A 1 27.84 15.57 1.21
N PRO A 2 26.55 15.93 1.31
CA PRO A 2 25.65 15.26 2.23
C PRO A 2 25.52 13.78 1.83
N LYS A 3 25.35 12.89 2.81
CA LYS A 3 25.14 11.46 2.56
C LYS A 3 23.83 11.22 1.80
N THR A 4 23.84 10.23 0.93
CA THR A 4 22.63 9.76 0.25
C THR A 4 21.75 8.92 1.19
N ASP A 5 20.46 8.78 0.89
CA ASP A 5 19.51 8.00 1.70
C ASP A 5 19.99 6.55 1.92
N ILE A 6 20.57 5.92 0.89
CA ILE A 6 21.10 4.56 1.00
C ILE A 6 22.37 4.50 1.88
N GLN A 7 23.21 5.51 1.86
CA GLN A 7 24.39 5.56 2.75
C GLN A 7 23.95 5.69 4.20
N ILE A 8 22.95 6.54 4.47
CA ILE A 8 22.37 6.70 5.81
C ILE A 8 21.74 5.39 6.28
N ALA A 9 20.96 4.73 5.43
CA ALA A 9 20.31 3.47 5.75
C ALA A 9 21.33 2.32 6.04
N ARG A 10 22.42 2.24 5.29
CA ARG A 10 23.48 1.22 5.49
C ARG A 10 24.29 1.43 6.77
N GLU A 11 24.39 2.65 7.25
CA GLU A 11 25.04 2.98 8.52
C GLU A 11 24.13 2.77 9.74
N ALA A 12 22.87 2.43 9.53
CA ALA A 12 21.89 2.23 10.59
C ALA A 12 22.30 1.11 11.54
N LYS A 13 22.26 1.40 12.84
CA LYS A 13 22.46 0.39 13.91
C LYS A 13 21.12 -0.26 14.24
N MET A 14 20.70 -1.18 13.39
CA MET A 14 19.43 -1.89 13.56
C MET A 14 19.47 -2.82 14.77
N LYS A 15 18.37 -2.85 15.52
CA LYS A 15 18.12 -3.80 16.60
C LYS A 15 17.47 -5.09 16.08
N PRO A 16 17.66 -6.22 16.76
CA PRO A 16 16.86 -7.42 16.53
C PRO A 16 15.36 -7.12 16.62
N ILE A 17 14.55 -7.83 15.83
CA ILE A 17 13.12 -7.51 15.69
C ILE A 17 12.31 -7.79 16.96
N ASP A 18 12.72 -8.75 17.77
CA ASP A 18 12.16 -9.05 19.09
C ASP A 18 12.27 -7.86 20.05
N GLU A 19 13.42 -7.15 20.06
CA GLU A 19 13.59 -5.93 20.83
C GLU A 19 12.64 -4.79 20.36
N ILE A 20 12.37 -4.71 19.07
CA ILE A 20 11.44 -3.73 18.52
C ILE A 20 9.99 -4.09 18.89
N LEU A 21 9.62 -5.36 18.79
CA LEU A 21 8.31 -5.87 19.14
C LEU A 21 8.03 -5.73 20.64
N ALA A 22 9.04 -5.91 21.49
CA ALA A 22 8.94 -5.70 22.93
C ALA A 22 8.51 -4.26 23.28
N LYS A 23 8.95 -3.23 22.52
CA LYS A 23 8.56 -1.83 22.73
C LYS A 23 7.04 -1.60 22.60
N ILE A 24 6.37 -2.44 21.85
CA ILE A 24 4.92 -2.40 21.62
C ILE A 24 4.17 -3.53 22.31
N ASN A 25 4.82 -4.17 23.29
CA ASN A 25 4.30 -5.26 24.11
C ASN A 25 3.78 -6.47 23.32
N VAL A 26 4.42 -6.79 22.21
CA VAL A 26 4.24 -8.07 21.52
C VAL A 26 5.17 -9.08 22.20
N PRO A 27 4.63 -10.18 22.78
CA PRO A 27 5.45 -11.15 23.47
C PRO A 27 6.34 -11.94 22.50
N ASP A 28 7.50 -12.35 22.98
CA ASP A 28 8.40 -13.22 22.22
C ASP A 28 7.91 -14.67 22.30
N GLU A 29 6.82 -14.93 21.57
CA GLU A 29 6.16 -16.22 21.50
C GLU A 29 5.85 -16.58 20.04
N PRO A 30 5.96 -17.87 19.66
CA PRO A 30 5.66 -18.32 18.29
C PRO A 30 4.24 -17.99 17.82
N ASN A 31 3.30 -17.83 18.76
CA ASN A 31 1.91 -17.49 18.46
C ASN A 31 1.70 -15.99 18.21
N ALA A 32 2.64 -15.12 18.60
CA ALA A 32 2.50 -13.67 18.44
C ALA A 32 3.05 -13.18 17.10
N PHE A 33 4.21 -13.69 16.71
CA PHE A 33 4.86 -13.31 15.46
C PHE A 33 5.75 -14.41 14.88
N SER A 34 6.14 -14.25 13.63
CA SER A 34 7.12 -15.11 12.97
C SER A 34 8.26 -14.24 12.43
N PRO A 35 9.51 -14.46 12.82
CA PRO A 35 10.63 -13.69 12.29
C PRO A 35 10.87 -14.02 10.81
N MET A 36 11.17 -12.97 10.04
CA MET A 36 11.57 -13.02 8.62
C MET A 36 13.00 -12.50 8.51
N GLY A 37 13.93 -13.22 9.13
CA GLY A 37 15.29 -12.78 9.36
C GLY A 37 15.43 -11.96 10.66
N ARG A 38 16.57 -11.25 10.81
CA ARG A 38 16.92 -10.60 12.08
C ARG A 38 16.15 -9.32 12.39
N HIS A 39 15.68 -8.60 11.37
CA HIS A 39 15.19 -7.22 11.50
C HIS A 39 13.73 -7.03 11.03
N ILE A 40 13.09 -8.10 10.63
CA ILE A 40 11.71 -8.08 10.08
C ILE A 40 10.93 -9.23 10.73
N ALA A 41 9.64 -9.02 11.00
CA ALA A 41 8.73 -10.08 11.43
C ALA A 41 7.34 -9.89 10.84
N LYS A 42 6.57 -10.97 10.77
CA LYS A 42 5.14 -10.94 10.48
C LYS A 42 4.35 -11.18 11.76
N ILE A 43 3.39 -10.29 12.08
CA ILE A 43 2.50 -10.47 13.22
C ILE A 43 1.42 -11.51 12.87
N ASN A 44 1.16 -12.44 13.76
CA ASN A 44 0.15 -13.47 13.58
C ASN A 44 -1.26 -12.91 13.75
N LEU A 45 -2.17 -13.27 12.83
CA LEU A 45 -3.56 -12.82 12.91
C LEU A 45 -4.26 -13.31 14.19
N GLY A 46 -3.99 -14.55 14.62
CA GLY A 46 -4.54 -15.08 15.87
C GLY A 46 -4.13 -14.28 17.12
N TYR A 47 -2.92 -13.73 17.13
CA TYR A 47 -2.52 -12.81 18.19
C TYR A 47 -3.29 -11.47 18.11
N LEU A 48 -3.46 -10.92 16.91
CA LEU A 48 -4.25 -9.71 16.74
C LEU A 48 -5.71 -9.87 17.15
N ASP A 49 -6.29 -11.05 16.93
CA ASP A 49 -7.65 -11.39 17.37
C ASP A 49 -7.79 -11.37 18.90
N GLN A 50 -6.76 -11.76 19.64
CA GLN A 50 -6.74 -11.68 21.11
C GLN A 50 -6.77 -10.21 21.59
N LEU A 51 -6.30 -9.29 20.78
CA LEU A 51 -6.27 -7.85 21.11
C LEU A 51 -7.56 -7.12 20.69
N LYS A 52 -8.56 -7.78 20.11
CA LYS A 52 -9.76 -7.14 19.54
C LYS A 52 -10.47 -6.21 20.53
N ASP A 53 -10.56 -6.59 21.80
CA ASP A 53 -11.26 -5.83 22.84
C ASP A 53 -10.38 -4.76 23.52
N LYS A 54 -9.07 -4.71 23.21
CA LYS A 54 -8.18 -3.66 23.70
C LYS A 54 -8.58 -2.32 23.08
N LYS A 55 -8.55 -1.25 23.90
CA LYS A 55 -8.82 0.12 23.44
C LYS A 55 -7.86 0.50 22.31
N ASN A 56 -8.37 1.14 21.26
CA ASN A 56 -7.56 1.68 20.19
C ASN A 56 -6.75 2.89 20.65
N GLY A 57 -5.53 2.99 20.12
CA GLY A 57 -4.76 4.23 20.15
C GLY A 57 -5.35 5.31 19.24
N LYS A 58 -4.69 6.45 19.16
CA LYS A 58 -5.05 7.59 18.34
C LYS A 58 -4.48 7.46 16.93
N LEU A 59 -5.29 7.73 15.92
CA LEU A 59 -4.90 7.65 14.51
C LEU A 59 -4.60 9.04 13.95
N ILE A 60 -3.38 9.24 13.47
CA ILE A 60 -2.93 10.47 12.80
C ILE A 60 -2.78 10.17 11.31
N LEU A 61 -3.54 10.87 10.48
CA LEU A 61 -3.44 10.75 9.02
C LEU A 61 -2.55 11.85 8.46
N VAL A 62 -1.44 11.48 7.83
CA VAL A 62 -0.58 12.41 7.09
C VAL A 62 -0.99 12.44 5.63
N THR A 63 -1.29 13.62 5.12
CA THR A 63 -1.59 13.91 3.72
C THR A 63 -0.81 15.12 3.26
N ALA A 64 -1.09 15.65 2.08
CA ALA A 64 -0.39 16.83 1.56
C ALA A 64 -1.32 17.71 0.72
N ILE A 65 -0.80 18.87 0.33
CA ILE A 65 -1.35 19.68 -0.75
C ILE A 65 -1.23 18.95 -2.10
N THR A 66 -1.76 19.52 -3.16
CA THR A 66 -1.65 18.97 -4.52
C THR A 66 -0.21 18.57 -4.85
N PRO A 67 0.04 17.32 -5.33
CA PRO A 67 1.40 16.83 -5.59
C PRO A 67 2.17 17.65 -6.61
N THR A 68 3.47 17.77 -6.39
CA THR A 68 4.44 18.35 -7.34
C THR A 68 5.46 17.28 -7.78
N PRO A 69 6.16 17.48 -8.90
CA PRO A 69 7.20 16.55 -9.36
C PRO A 69 8.34 16.33 -8.35
N ALA A 70 8.56 17.29 -7.44
CA ALA A 70 9.59 17.19 -6.40
C ALA A 70 9.18 16.36 -5.20
N GLY A 71 7.89 16.00 -5.10
CA GLY A 71 7.30 15.38 -3.91
C GLY A 71 7.11 16.36 -2.76
N GLU A 72 6.23 16.02 -1.81
CA GLU A 72 5.88 16.86 -0.65
C GLU A 72 6.53 16.38 0.65
N GLY A 73 7.14 15.18 0.66
CA GLY A 73 7.79 14.62 1.84
C GLY A 73 6.84 14.00 2.86
N LYS A 74 5.68 13.48 2.44
CA LYS A 74 4.71 12.82 3.32
C LYS A 74 5.34 11.70 4.15
N THR A 75 6.04 10.76 3.51
CA THR A 75 6.64 9.61 4.21
C THR A 75 7.71 10.05 5.19
N THR A 76 8.57 11.00 4.81
CA THR A 76 9.57 11.60 5.70
C THR A 76 8.90 12.25 6.91
N THR A 77 7.79 12.98 6.70
CA THR A 77 7.01 13.59 7.77
C THR A 77 6.35 12.52 8.66
N SER A 78 5.79 11.47 8.07
CA SER A 78 5.13 10.38 8.81
C SER A 78 6.11 9.64 9.73
N VAL A 79 7.28 9.29 9.21
CA VAL A 79 8.34 8.63 9.98
C VAL A 79 8.87 9.57 11.06
N GLY A 80 9.24 10.81 10.70
CA GLY A 80 9.76 11.80 11.64
C GLY A 80 8.75 12.16 12.76
N LEU A 81 7.45 12.23 12.44
CA LEU A 81 6.40 12.47 13.43
C LEU A 81 6.29 11.30 14.42
N SER A 82 6.32 10.06 13.92
CA SER A 82 6.29 8.86 14.77
C SER A 82 7.53 8.77 15.65
N ASP A 83 8.73 9.04 15.11
CA ASP A 83 9.97 9.11 15.89
C ASP A 83 9.94 10.22 16.93
N GLY A 84 9.44 11.41 16.57
CA GLY A 84 9.27 12.52 17.50
C GLY A 84 8.31 12.19 18.66
N LEU A 85 7.20 11.51 18.38
CA LEU A 85 6.27 11.03 19.43
C LEU A 85 6.97 10.04 20.37
N ASN A 86 7.71 9.08 19.84
CA ASN A 86 8.49 8.14 20.67
C ASN A 86 9.56 8.88 21.49
N LYS A 87 10.21 9.90 20.92
CA LYS A 87 11.22 10.71 21.61
C LYS A 87 10.69 11.43 22.85
N ILE A 88 9.42 11.85 22.81
CA ILE A 88 8.75 12.49 23.96
C ILE A 88 8.01 11.48 24.86
N GLY A 89 8.33 10.19 24.77
CA GLY A 89 7.80 9.13 25.64
C GLY A 89 6.40 8.64 25.30
N LYS A 90 5.89 8.93 24.10
CA LYS A 90 4.62 8.35 23.61
C LYS A 90 4.90 7.09 22.80
N LYS A 91 4.13 6.03 23.02
CA LYS A 91 4.22 4.81 22.18
C LYS A 91 3.59 5.09 20.83
N SER A 92 4.41 5.21 19.79
CA SER A 92 3.94 5.47 18.42
C SER A 92 4.47 4.42 17.45
N ILE A 93 3.61 4.06 16.49
CA ILE A 93 3.95 3.21 15.34
C ILE A 93 3.63 3.98 14.06
N VAL A 94 4.54 3.93 13.08
CA VAL A 94 4.24 4.39 11.73
C VAL A 94 3.73 3.22 10.88
N CYS A 95 2.63 3.42 10.15
CA CYS A 95 2.04 2.43 9.25
C CYS A 95 2.11 2.92 7.80
N LEU A 96 2.90 2.25 6.97
CA LEU A 96 3.21 2.67 5.61
C LEU A 96 2.80 1.61 4.58
N ARG A 97 2.76 2.03 3.31
CA ARG A 97 2.64 1.12 2.18
C ARG A 97 3.98 0.46 1.87
N GLU A 98 3.92 -0.77 1.41
CA GLU A 98 5.05 -1.45 0.79
C GLU A 98 5.30 -0.83 -0.60
N PRO A 99 6.56 -0.54 -0.97
CA PRO A 99 6.89 0.02 -2.28
C PRO A 99 6.85 -1.03 -3.37
N SER A 100 6.39 -0.63 -4.57
CA SER A 100 6.44 -1.44 -5.79
C SER A 100 7.80 -1.32 -6.48
N LEU A 101 8.25 -2.40 -7.12
CA LEU A 101 9.51 -2.43 -7.87
C LEU A 101 9.52 -1.43 -9.04
N GLY A 102 8.41 -1.30 -9.76
CA GLY A 102 8.33 -0.36 -10.87
C GLY A 102 8.70 1.08 -10.50
N PRO A 103 8.01 1.72 -9.54
CA PRO A 103 8.41 3.03 -9.02
C PRO A 103 9.79 3.08 -8.37
N SER A 104 10.24 2.01 -7.70
CA SER A 104 11.56 1.96 -7.04
C SER A 104 12.71 2.06 -8.05
N PHE A 105 12.55 1.45 -9.22
CA PHE A 105 13.49 1.57 -10.34
C PHE A 105 13.15 2.69 -11.32
N GLY A 106 12.08 3.45 -11.07
CA GLY A 106 11.63 4.57 -11.88
C GLY A 106 12.04 5.94 -11.32
N LEU A 107 11.28 6.97 -11.71
CA LEU A 107 11.58 8.37 -11.34
C LEU A 107 11.37 8.69 -9.85
N LYS A 108 10.61 7.87 -9.12
CA LYS A 108 10.26 8.17 -7.71
C LYS A 108 11.18 7.53 -6.69
N GLY A 109 11.98 6.53 -7.07
CA GLY A 109 12.77 5.75 -6.11
C GLY A 109 11.91 4.97 -5.12
N GLY A 110 12.53 4.45 -4.05
CA GLY A 110 11.85 3.69 -3.00
C GLY A 110 11.01 4.56 -2.05
N ALA A 111 10.13 3.92 -1.27
CA ALA A 111 9.17 4.58 -0.39
C ALA A 111 9.48 4.41 1.11
N ALA A 112 10.74 4.21 1.49
CA ALA A 112 11.15 4.01 2.88
C ALA A 112 11.37 5.32 3.68
N GLY A 113 10.97 6.48 3.15
CA GLY A 113 11.29 7.81 3.68
C GLY A 113 12.55 8.40 3.06
N GLY A 114 13.15 9.40 3.72
CA GLY A 114 14.35 10.06 3.20
C GLY A 114 15.16 10.76 4.30
N GLY A 115 16.46 11.01 4.04
CA GLY A 115 17.37 11.57 5.02
C GLY A 115 17.45 10.71 6.27
N TYR A 116 17.30 11.34 7.43
CA TYR A 116 17.30 10.65 8.73
C TYR A 116 15.92 10.16 9.19
N ALA A 117 14.86 10.39 8.41
CA ALA A 117 13.53 9.87 8.67
C ALA A 117 13.22 8.72 7.69
N GLN A 118 13.80 7.56 7.94
CA GLN A 118 13.67 6.36 7.11
C GLN A 118 13.25 5.14 7.92
N VAL A 119 12.61 4.19 7.23
CA VAL A 119 12.38 2.82 7.72
C VAL A 119 13.46 1.91 7.15
N VAL A 120 13.99 1.04 7.98
CA VAL A 120 15.09 0.11 7.64
C VAL A 120 14.73 -1.33 7.99
N PRO A 121 15.24 -2.32 7.24
CA PRO A 121 16.28 -2.28 6.21
C PRO A 121 15.77 -1.78 4.86
N MET A 122 16.25 -0.64 4.40
CA MET A 122 15.75 0.07 3.22
C MET A 122 15.80 -0.77 1.93
N GLU A 123 16.93 -1.43 1.67
CA GLU A 123 17.13 -2.21 0.44
C GLU A 123 16.16 -3.40 0.38
N GLN A 124 15.96 -4.12 1.47
CA GLN A 124 15.00 -5.24 1.53
C GLN A 124 13.56 -4.75 1.32
N ILE A 125 13.19 -3.64 1.97
CA ILE A 125 11.85 -3.04 1.84
C ILE A 125 11.57 -2.63 0.40
N ASN A 126 12.53 -2.01 -0.29
CA ASN A 126 12.36 -1.52 -1.66
C ASN A 126 12.45 -2.60 -2.74
N LEU A 127 12.86 -3.81 -2.40
CA LEU A 127 12.98 -4.93 -3.33
C LEU A 127 11.86 -5.97 -3.08
N HIS A 128 12.20 -7.12 -2.54
CA HIS A 128 11.23 -8.22 -2.37
C HIS A 128 10.61 -8.29 -0.97
N PHE A 129 11.18 -7.57 -0.03
CA PHE A 129 10.78 -7.46 1.38
C PHE A 129 10.47 -8.82 2.03
N THR A 130 9.19 -9.18 2.17
CA THR A 130 8.74 -10.48 2.71
C THR A 130 8.03 -11.34 1.67
N GLY A 131 8.00 -10.91 0.40
CA GLY A 131 7.38 -11.64 -0.70
C GLY A 131 5.88 -11.41 -0.86
N ASP A 132 5.29 -10.44 -0.18
CA ASP A 132 3.84 -10.19 -0.25
C ASP A 132 3.38 -9.82 -1.66
N PHE A 133 4.13 -8.98 -2.37
CA PHE A 133 3.82 -8.61 -3.75
C PHE A 133 3.98 -9.78 -4.72
N HIS A 134 4.96 -10.64 -4.48
CA HIS A 134 5.08 -11.88 -5.25
C HIS A 134 3.87 -12.80 -5.04
N ALA A 135 3.41 -12.96 -3.79
CA ALA A 135 2.22 -13.74 -3.46
C ALA A 135 0.96 -13.18 -4.14
N ILE A 136 0.77 -11.85 -4.11
CA ILE A 136 -0.34 -11.17 -4.77
C ILE A 136 -0.27 -11.37 -6.29
N THR A 137 0.91 -11.20 -6.89
CA THR A 137 1.13 -11.41 -8.33
C THR A 137 0.81 -12.85 -8.72
N SER A 138 1.28 -13.83 -7.95
CA SER A 138 1.05 -15.24 -8.19
C SER A 138 -0.43 -15.62 -8.07
N ALA A 139 -1.12 -15.17 -7.01
CA ALA A 139 -2.54 -15.42 -6.83
C ALA A 139 -3.40 -14.78 -7.94
N HIS A 140 -3.05 -13.57 -8.36
CA HIS A 140 -3.74 -12.87 -9.45
C HIS A 140 -3.58 -13.61 -10.78
N ASN A 141 -2.35 -13.98 -11.12
CA ASN A 141 -2.05 -14.66 -12.40
C ASN A 141 -2.54 -16.11 -12.41
N LEU A 142 -2.67 -16.76 -11.24
CA LEU A 142 -3.35 -18.05 -11.14
C LEU A 142 -4.78 -17.96 -11.66
N LEU A 143 -5.53 -16.91 -11.30
CA LEU A 143 -6.88 -16.72 -11.82
C LEU A 143 -6.89 -16.51 -13.34
N SER A 144 -5.95 -15.77 -13.91
CA SER A 144 -5.79 -15.62 -15.36
C SER A 144 -5.55 -16.97 -16.04
N ALA A 145 -4.65 -17.79 -15.48
CA ALA A 145 -4.36 -19.11 -16.00
C ALA A 145 -5.57 -20.06 -15.92
N LEU A 146 -6.35 -20.00 -14.84
CA LEU A 146 -7.57 -20.81 -14.67
C LEU A 146 -8.66 -20.40 -15.66
N ILE A 147 -8.79 -19.12 -16.00
CA ILE A 147 -9.73 -18.63 -17.02
C ILE A 147 -9.36 -19.23 -18.38
N ASP A 148 -8.12 -19.10 -18.83
CA ASP A 148 -7.68 -19.59 -20.12
C ASP A 148 -7.75 -21.14 -20.19
N ASN A 149 -7.37 -21.82 -19.12
CA ASN A 149 -7.51 -23.27 -19.02
C ASN A 149 -8.99 -23.71 -19.10
N HIS A 150 -9.91 -23.02 -18.45
CA HIS A 150 -11.33 -23.31 -18.51
C HIS A 150 -11.90 -23.13 -19.93
N ILE A 151 -11.49 -22.07 -20.63
CA ILE A 151 -11.88 -21.81 -22.00
C ILE A 151 -11.36 -22.91 -22.91
N TYR A 152 -10.10 -23.32 -22.76
CA TYR A 152 -9.46 -24.37 -23.53
C TYR A 152 -10.17 -25.75 -23.37
N TRP A 153 -10.50 -26.14 -22.15
CA TRP A 153 -11.08 -27.45 -21.81
C TRP A 153 -12.62 -27.49 -21.89
N GLY A 154 -13.20 -26.78 -22.83
CA GLY A 154 -14.60 -26.90 -23.21
C GLY A 154 -15.54 -25.83 -22.65
N ASN A 155 -15.01 -24.82 -21.96
CA ASN A 155 -15.72 -23.58 -21.60
C ASN A 155 -17.15 -23.78 -21.07
N LYS A 156 -17.34 -24.64 -20.09
CA LYS A 156 -18.65 -24.98 -19.51
C LYS A 156 -19.43 -23.79 -18.98
N LEU A 157 -18.72 -22.72 -18.55
CA LEU A 157 -19.32 -21.46 -18.08
C LEU A 157 -19.71 -20.53 -19.25
N ASN A 158 -19.48 -20.93 -20.50
CA ASN A 158 -19.80 -20.13 -21.68
C ASN A 158 -19.19 -18.72 -21.68
N ILE A 159 -17.93 -18.63 -21.23
CA ILE A 159 -17.18 -17.36 -21.20
C ILE A 159 -17.01 -16.85 -22.64
N ASP A 160 -17.44 -15.61 -22.93
CA ASP A 160 -17.10 -14.96 -24.19
C ASP A 160 -15.63 -14.50 -24.11
N VAL A 161 -14.75 -15.12 -24.91
CA VAL A 161 -13.29 -14.84 -24.93
C VAL A 161 -12.96 -13.35 -25.17
N ARG A 162 -13.88 -12.61 -25.82
CA ARG A 162 -13.76 -11.16 -26.06
C ARG A 162 -14.18 -10.32 -24.85
N ARG A 163 -14.79 -10.95 -23.85
CA ARG A 163 -15.34 -10.30 -22.65
C ARG A 163 -14.67 -10.72 -21.36
N VAL A 164 -13.48 -11.35 -21.45
CA VAL A 164 -12.62 -11.58 -20.30
C VAL A 164 -12.14 -10.22 -19.81
N SER A 165 -12.49 -9.85 -18.57
CA SER A 165 -12.13 -8.58 -17.97
C SER A 165 -10.90 -8.65 -17.06
N TRP A 166 -10.52 -9.86 -16.67
CA TRP A 166 -9.38 -10.12 -15.80
C TRP A 166 -8.09 -10.18 -16.61
N ARG A 167 -7.18 -9.23 -16.34
CA ARG A 167 -5.87 -9.14 -16.99
C ARG A 167 -4.80 -9.80 -16.15
N ARG A 168 -3.61 -9.98 -16.72
CA ARG A 168 -2.41 -10.38 -15.98
C ARG A 168 -1.77 -9.21 -15.28
N ILE A 169 -0.87 -9.50 -14.33
CA ILE A 169 -0.10 -8.46 -13.64
C ILE A 169 1.36 -8.86 -13.48
N MET A 170 2.23 -7.85 -13.36
CA MET A 170 3.58 -8.00 -12.86
C MET A 170 4.03 -6.72 -12.16
N ASP A 171 4.94 -6.84 -11.16
CA ASP A 171 5.35 -5.67 -10.37
C ASP A 171 6.49 -4.89 -11.05
N MET A 172 6.27 -4.49 -12.29
CA MET A 172 7.19 -3.69 -13.08
C MET A 172 6.43 -2.80 -14.06
N ASN A 173 6.97 -1.60 -14.33
CA ASN A 173 6.45 -0.78 -15.40
C ASN A 173 7.01 -1.25 -16.74
N ASP A 174 6.20 -1.95 -17.54
CA ASP A 174 6.56 -2.40 -18.88
C ASP A 174 5.53 -1.90 -19.90
N ARG A 175 5.99 -0.99 -20.75
CA ARG A 175 5.14 -0.39 -21.78
C ARG A 175 4.73 -1.39 -22.86
N SER A 176 5.61 -2.34 -23.18
CA SER A 176 5.38 -3.33 -24.25
C SER A 176 4.29 -4.32 -23.89
N LEU A 177 4.05 -4.55 -22.61
CA LEU A 177 3.04 -5.48 -22.11
C LEU A 177 1.65 -4.86 -21.88
N ARG A 178 1.45 -3.58 -22.24
CA ARG A 178 0.16 -2.89 -22.06
C ARG A 178 -0.94 -3.41 -22.98
N SER A 179 -0.59 -4.02 -24.09
CA SER A 179 -1.53 -4.64 -25.02
C SER A 179 -0.81 -5.74 -25.75
N ILE A 180 -1.24 -6.98 -25.54
CA ILE A 180 -0.64 -8.20 -26.10
C ILE A 180 -1.72 -9.13 -26.63
N ILE A 181 -1.32 -10.11 -27.39
CA ILE A 181 -2.17 -11.25 -27.79
C ILE A 181 -1.59 -12.49 -27.10
N VAL A 182 -2.44 -13.20 -26.36
CA VAL A 182 -2.10 -14.49 -25.75
C VAL A 182 -2.63 -15.65 -26.59
N ASP A 183 -2.16 -16.88 -26.31
CA ASP A 183 -2.62 -18.14 -26.89
C ASP A 183 -2.40 -18.26 -28.42
N LEU A 184 -1.36 -17.59 -28.94
CA LEU A 184 -0.90 -17.83 -30.30
C LEU A 184 -0.24 -19.23 -30.41
N GLY A 185 -0.26 -19.84 -31.59
CA GLY A 185 0.37 -21.14 -31.85
C GLY A 185 -0.60 -22.25 -32.29
N GLY A 186 -1.82 -21.89 -32.69
CA GLY A 186 -2.84 -22.80 -33.25
C GLY A 186 -3.69 -23.47 -32.16
N VAL A 187 -4.54 -24.40 -32.63
CA VAL A 187 -5.59 -25.00 -31.79
C VAL A 187 -5.10 -25.78 -30.56
N ALA A 188 -3.86 -26.25 -30.60
CA ALA A 188 -3.25 -26.97 -29.49
C ALA A 188 -2.81 -26.04 -28.36
N ASN A 189 -2.78 -24.73 -28.59
CA ASN A 189 -2.26 -23.74 -27.61
C ASN A 189 -3.35 -22.90 -26.92
N GLY A 190 -4.54 -22.81 -27.50
CA GLY A 190 -5.66 -22.06 -26.88
C GLY A 190 -6.44 -21.22 -27.89
N TYR A 191 -7.15 -20.24 -27.34
CA TYR A 191 -7.97 -19.29 -28.11
C TYR A 191 -7.29 -17.91 -28.12
N PRO A 192 -6.75 -17.43 -29.24
CA PRO A 192 -6.11 -16.14 -29.33
C PRO A 192 -7.07 -15.02 -28.83
N ARG A 193 -6.61 -14.22 -27.87
CA ARG A 193 -7.35 -13.09 -27.34
C ARG A 193 -6.41 -11.95 -26.92
N GLN A 194 -6.97 -10.76 -26.83
CA GLN A 194 -6.26 -9.62 -26.26
C GLN A 194 -6.12 -9.78 -24.75
N ASP A 195 -4.94 -9.45 -24.24
CA ASP A 195 -4.64 -9.36 -22.82
C ASP A 195 -3.67 -8.20 -22.56
N SER A 196 -3.29 -8.00 -21.32
CA SER A 196 -2.26 -7.03 -20.91
C SER A 196 -1.66 -7.43 -19.58
N PHE A 197 -0.55 -6.77 -19.20
CA PHE A 197 -0.01 -6.82 -17.85
C PHE A 197 -0.17 -5.45 -17.20
N ASP A 198 -1.00 -5.38 -16.15
CA ASP A 198 -1.06 -4.21 -15.27
C ASP A 198 0.02 -4.35 -14.17
N ILE A 199 0.40 -3.25 -13.52
CA ILE A 199 1.33 -3.33 -12.40
C ILE A 199 0.62 -3.87 -11.15
N THR A 200 1.28 -4.71 -10.36
CA THR A 200 0.70 -5.40 -9.19
C THR A 200 -0.03 -4.45 -8.24
N VAL A 201 0.52 -3.28 -7.98
CA VAL A 201 -0.07 -2.27 -7.07
C VAL A 201 -1.29 -1.55 -7.63
N ALA A 202 -1.61 -1.72 -8.91
CA ALA A 202 -2.83 -1.22 -9.55
C ALA A 202 -3.90 -2.31 -9.72
N SER A 203 -3.64 -3.54 -9.27
CA SER A 203 -4.56 -4.65 -9.43
C SER A 203 -5.76 -4.59 -8.48
N GLU A 204 -6.88 -5.17 -8.92
CA GLU A 204 -8.06 -5.36 -8.07
C GLU A 204 -7.73 -6.24 -6.85
N LEU A 205 -6.90 -7.28 -7.02
CA LEU A 205 -6.50 -8.15 -5.93
C LEU A 205 -5.71 -7.40 -4.84
N MET A 206 -4.82 -6.48 -5.21
CA MET A 206 -4.12 -5.61 -4.24
C MET A 206 -5.12 -4.74 -3.45
N ALA A 207 -6.13 -4.18 -4.11
CA ALA A 207 -7.17 -3.39 -3.44
C ALA A 207 -8.01 -4.25 -2.48
N ILE A 208 -8.43 -5.44 -2.91
CA ILE A 208 -9.15 -6.43 -2.09
C ILE A 208 -8.32 -6.82 -0.87
N PHE A 209 -7.07 -7.19 -1.07
CA PHE A 209 -6.12 -7.57 -0.03
C PHE A 209 -5.97 -6.48 1.05
N CYS A 210 -5.82 -5.23 0.63
CA CYS A 210 -5.65 -4.11 1.55
C CYS A 210 -6.93 -3.71 2.30
N LEU A 211 -8.12 -4.07 1.79
CA LEU A 211 -9.41 -3.80 2.43
C LEU A 211 -9.94 -4.99 3.23
N ALA A 212 -9.34 -6.16 3.12
CA ALA A 212 -9.72 -7.34 3.89
C ALA A 212 -9.44 -7.14 5.39
N THR A 213 -10.28 -7.73 6.22
CA THR A 213 -10.17 -7.67 7.69
C THR A 213 -9.55 -8.92 8.29
N ASP A 214 -9.65 -10.03 7.60
CA ASP A 214 -9.12 -11.34 7.97
C ASP A 214 -9.08 -12.25 6.72
N LEU A 215 -8.65 -13.50 6.91
CA LEU A 215 -8.50 -14.45 5.80
C LEU A 215 -9.86 -14.89 5.20
N LYS A 216 -10.91 -14.99 6.02
CA LYS A 216 -12.26 -15.37 5.56
C LYS A 216 -12.90 -14.24 4.75
N ASP A 217 -12.74 -12.99 5.20
CA ASP A 217 -13.19 -11.81 4.45
C ASP A 217 -12.43 -11.68 3.14
N LEU A 218 -11.11 -11.97 3.13
CA LEU A 218 -10.31 -12.01 1.90
C LEU A 218 -10.85 -13.04 0.91
N GLU A 219 -11.09 -14.27 1.33
CA GLU A 219 -11.64 -15.34 0.49
C GLU A 219 -13.02 -14.96 -0.08
N LYS A 220 -13.90 -14.43 0.77
CA LYS A 220 -15.24 -13.96 0.36
C LYS A 220 -15.15 -12.84 -0.68
N ARG A 221 -14.22 -11.92 -0.57
CA ARG A 221 -14.02 -10.85 -1.55
C ARG A 221 -13.48 -11.39 -2.87
N ILE A 222 -12.47 -12.26 -2.81
CA ILE A 222 -11.89 -12.92 -3.99
C ILE A 222 -12.98 -13.71 -4.73
N SER A 223 -13.87 -14.43 -4.02
CA SER A 223 -14.94 -15.20 -4.64
C SER A 223 -15.87 -14.37 -5.52
N ASN A 224 -16.02 -13.08 -5.24
CA ASN A 224 -16.89 -12.16 -5.96
C ASN A 224 -16.18 -11.33 -7.06
N ILE A 225 -14.93 -11.59 -7.35
CA ILE A 225 -14.22 -10.96 -8.47
C ILE A 225 -14.93 -11.34 -9.77
N THR A 226 -15.31 -10.35 -10.56
CA THR A 226 -15.86 -10.56 -11.90
C THR A 226 -14.72 -10.83 -12.87
N ILE A 227 -14.69 -12.01 -13.49
CA ILE A 227 -13.64 -12.43 -14.39
C ILE A 227 -13.94 -12.16 -15.87
N GLY A 228 -15.20 -12.01 -16.21
CA GLY A 228 -15.70 -11.78 -17.55
C GLY A 228 -17.22 -11.99 -17.63
N TYR A 229 -17.69 -12.15 -18.84
CA TYR A 229 -19.12 -12.29 -19.13
C TYR A 229 -19.37 -13.38 -20.16
N THR A 230 -20.56 -13.97 -20.13
CA THR A 230 -21.10 -14.79 -21.22
C THR A 230 -21.43 -13.92 -22.44
N ARG A 231 -21.79 -14.57 -23.58
CA ARG A 231 -22.29 -13.83 -24.76
C ARG A 231 -23.53 -13.01 -24.44
N ASP A 232 -24.41 -13.50 -23.56
CA ASP A 232 -25.63 -12.84 -23.11
C ASP A 232 -25.37 -11.79 -22.03
N LYS A 233 -24.09 -11.45 -21.75
CA LYS A 233 -23.64 -10.45 -20.79
C LYS A 233 -23.92 -10.82 -19.32
N THR A 234 -24.14 -12.08 -19.01
CA THR A 234 -24.22 -12.57 -17.63
C THR A 234 -22.82 -12.54 -17.00
N PRO A 235 -22.61 -11.90 -15.84
CA PRO A 235 -21.30 -11.87 -15.20
C PRO A 235 -20.88 -13.26 -14.69
N ILE A 236 -19.58 -13.55 -14.79
CA ILE A 236 -18.96 -14.77 -14.28
C ILE A 236 -17.95 -14.37 -13.23
N TYR A 237 -17.89 -15.10 -12.13
CA TYR A 237 -17.10 -14.78 -10.97
C TYR A 237 -15.97 -15.80 -10.71
N ALA A 238 -14.96 -15.40 -9.94
CA ALA A 238 -13.86 -16.27 -9.56
C ALA A 238 -14.33 -17.55 -8.83
N LYS A 239 -15.42 -17.46 -8.06
CA LYS A 239 -16.05 -18.62 -7.40
C LYS A 239 -16.58 -19.66 -8.39
N ASP A 240 -17.03 -19.25 -9.57
CA ASP A 240 -17.59 -20.16 -10.59
C ASP A 240 -16.50 -21.08 -11.19
N LEU A 241 -15.22 -20.65 -11.07
CA LEU A 241 -14.03 -21.45 -11.37
C LEU A 241 -13.44 -22.16 -10.15
N ASN A 242 -14.04 -22.03 -8.95
CA ASN A 242 -13.45 -22.48 -7.69
C ASN A 242 -12.05 -21.91 -7.41
N ALA A 243 -11.71 -20.74 -7.96
CA ALA A 243 -10.40 -20.13 -7.90
C ALA A 243 -10.10 -19.46 -6.53
N HIS A 244 -11.14 -19.05 -5.80
CA HIS A 244 -11.02 -18.27 -4.55
C HIS A 244 -10.21 -19.00 -3.46
N GLY A 245 -10.42 -20.30 -3.27
CA GLY A 245 -9.67 -21.08 -2.29
C GLY A 245 -8.17 -21.12 -2.58
N PRO A 246 -7.72 -21.61 -3.74
CA PRO A 246 -6.30 -21.60 -4.13
C PRO A 246 -5.65 -20.21 -4.07
N MET A 247 -6.33 -19.16 -4.54
CA MET A 247 -5.84 -17.78 -4.43
C MET A 247 -5.63 -17.37 -2.97
N THR A 248 -6.58 -17.69 -2.09
CA THR A 248 -6.50 -17.38 -0.65
C THR A 248 -5.34 -18.13 0.01
N VAL A 249 -5.09 -19.38 -0.36
CA VAL A 249 -3.95 -20.16 0.15
C VAL A 249 -2.62 -19.51 -0.21
N LEU A 250 -2.47 -19.00 -1.44
CA LEU A 250 -1.26 -18.25 -1.85
C LEU A 250 -1.05 -16.97 -1.02
N LEU A 251 -2.12 -16.37 -0.50
CA LEU A 251 -2.10 -15.11 0.24
C LEU A 251 -2.04 -15.27 1.75
N LYS A 252 -2.12 -16.50 2.29
CA LYS A 252 -2.26 -16.75 3.74
C LYS A 252 -1.13 -16.19 4.60
N GLU A 253 0.09 -16.18 4.08
CA GLU A 253 1.25 -15.60 4.77
C GLU A 253 1.38 -14.10 4.48
N ALA A 254 1.08 -13.68 3.25
CA ALA A 254 1.13 -12.28 2.84
C ALA A 254 0.16 -11.40 3.64
N ILE A 255 -1.03 -11.90 4.01
CA ILE A 255 -2.06 -11.14 4.74
C ILE A 255 -1.63 -10.68 6.14
N ARG A 256 -0.58 -11.25 6.69
CA ARG A 256 -0.01 -10.93 8.00
C ARG A 256 0.85 -9.66 7.90
N PRO A 257 0.62 -8.63 8.74
CA PRO A 257 1.36 -7.37 8.63
C PRO A 257 2.85 -7.54 8.96
N ASN A 258 3.68 -6.83 8.22
CA ASN A 258 5.14 -6.82 8.41
C ASN A 258 5.54 -5.73 9.39
N VAL A 259 6.34 -6.09 10.39
CA VAL A 259 6.97 -5.16 11.32
C VAL A 259 8.46 -5.06 11.05
N THR A 260 8.95 -3.85 11.11
CA THR A 260 10.35 -3.46 11.01
C THR A 260 10.59 -2.23 11.88
N GLN A 261 11.63 -1.42 11.61
CA GLN A 261 12.02 -0.31 12.46
C GLN A 261 12.40 0.94 11.68
N THR A 262 12.29 2.09 12.32
CA THR A 262 12.88 3.35 11.84
C THR A 262 14.39 3.39 12.14
N LEU A 263 15.12 4.37 11.58
CA LEU A 263 16.53 4.62 11.92
C LEU A 263 16.73 4.85 13.43
N GLU A 264 15.72 5.35 14.13
CA GLU A 264 15.75 5.55 15.59
C GLU A 264 15.28 4.30 16.38
N ASN A 265 15.21 3.14 15.71
CA ASN A 265 14.78 1.87 16.28
C ASN A 265 13.36 1.90 16.88
N ASN A 266 12.45 2.68 16.30
CA ASN A 266 11.04 2.65 16.65
C ASN A 266 10.27 1.73 15.71
N PRO A 267 9.16 1.12 16.16
CA PRO A 267 8.42 0.15 15.36
C PRO A 267 7.73 0.81 14.15
N ALA A 268 7.80 0.13 13.02
CA ALA A 268 7.14 0.49 11.78
C ALA A 268 6.41 -0.73 11.22
N ILE A 269 5.16 -0.56 10.77
CA ILE A 269 4.40 -1.59 10.06
C ILE A 269 4.35 -1.20 8.59
N ILE A 270 4.75 -2.13 7.72
CA ILE A 270 4.70 -1.95 6.26
C ILE A 270 3.87 -3.09 5.70
N HIS A 271 2.74 -2.78 5.03
CA HIS A 271 1.86 -3.83 4.53
C HIS A 271 0.92 -3.34 3.44
N GLY A 272 0.95 -4.02 2.28
CA GLY A 272 0.18 -3.67 1.11
C GLY A 272 0.59 -2.34 0.47
N GLY A 273 0.32 -2.17 -0.82
CA GLY A 273 0.81 -1.01 -1.56
C GLY A 273 -0.09 -0.52 -2.69
N PRO A 274 -1.42 -0.37 -2.50
CA PRO A 274 -2.31 0.01 -3.60
C PRO A 274 -2.03 1.45 -4.04
N PHE A 275 -2.01 1.70 -5.36
CA PHE A 275 -1.87 3.04 -5.90
C PHE A 275 -3.10 3.91 -5.61
N ALA A 276 -2.86 5.17 -5.26
CA ALA A 276 -3.94 6.11 -4.91
C ALA A 276 -4.74 6.61 -6.12
N ASN A 277 -4.18 6.62 -7.30
CA ASN A 277 -4.88 7.00 -8.53
C ASN A 277 -5.79 5.88 -9.06
N ILE A 278 -5.52 4.61 -8.70
CA ILE A 278 -6.30 3.45 -9.15
C ILE A 278 -7.17 2.88 -8.02
N ALA A 279 -6.62 2.75 -6.81
CA ALA A 279 -7.29 2.20 -5.65
C ALA A 279 -7.35 3.22 -4.50
N HIS A 280 -7.37 2.77 -3.25
CA HIS A 280 -7.52 3.66 -2.07
C HIS A 280 -6.19 4.25 -1.55
N GLY A 281 -5.03 3.84 -2.07
CA GLY A 281 -3.75 4.53 -1.93
C GLY A 281 -3.19 4.64 -0.51
N CYS A 282 -3.47 3.67 0.35
CA CYS A 282 -2.95 3.61 1.70
C CYS A 282 -2.69 2.15 2.11
N ASN A 283 -1.97 1.93 3.19
CA ASN A 283 -1.67 0.59 3.70
C ASN A 283 -2.94 -0.20 4.06
N SER A 284 -2.79 -1.49 4.37
CA SER A 284 -3.92 -2.38 4.64
C SER A 284 -4.73 -1.97 5.90
N VAL A 285 -5.99 -2.40 5.93
CA VAL A 285 -6.86 -2.26 7.11
C VAL A 285 -6.28 -3.02 8.29
N ILE A 286 -5.78 -4.25 8.06
CA ILE A 286 -5.18 -5.10 9.09
C ILE A 286 -3.98 -4.39 9.74
N ALA A 287 -3.08 -3.81 8.95
CA ALA A 287 -1.90 -3.10 9.46
C ALA A 287 -2.29 -1.90 10.33
N THR A 288 -3.24 -1.08 9.89
CA THR A 288 -3.69 0.07 10.69
C THR A 288 -4.39 -0.37 11.97
N LYS A 289 -5.26 -1.40 11.91
CA LYS A 289 -5.91 -1.96 13.10
C LYS A 289 -4.90 -2.57 14.08
N ALA A 290 -3.90 -3.30 13.58
CA ALA A 290 -2.81 -3.82 14.39
C ALA A 290 -2.06 -2.70 15.12
N GLY A 291 -1.65 -1.65 14.40
CA GLY A 291 -1.01 -0.49 15.02
C GLY A 291 -1.85 0.14 16.11
N LEU A 292 -3.16 0.34 15.88
CA LEU A 292 -4.09 0.90 16.86
C LEU A 292 -4.25 0.06 18.13
N LYS A 293 -4.05 -1.25 18.05
CA LYS A 293 -4.05 -2.16 19.22
C LYS A 293 -2.72 -2.19 19.95
N LEU A 294 -1.62 -1.89 19.27
CA LEU A 294 -0.26 -2.07 19.77
C LEU A 294 0.37 -0.79 20.31
N ALA A 295 -0.13 0.40 19.93
CA ALA A 295 0.45 1.68 20.34
C ALA A 295 -0.61 2.71 20.76
N ASP A 296 -0.16 3.77 21.45
CA ASP A 296 -1.00 4.89 21.85
C ASP A 296 -1.30 5.82 20.66
N TYR A 297 -0.35 5.89 19.71
CA TYR A 297 -0.46 6.68 18.49
C TYR A 297 -0.08 5.85 17.27
N VAL A 298 -0.85 5.96 16.22
CA VAL A 298 -0.54 5.41 14.89
C VAL A 298 -0.45 6.55 13.91
N VAL A 299 0.71 6.70 13.28
CA VAL A 299 0.91 7.64 12.18
C VAL A 299 0.80 6.87 10.88
N THR A 300 -0.09 7.27 10.00
CA THR A 300 -0.26 6.65 8.67
C THR A 300 -0.37 7.73 7.61
N GLU A 301 -0.24 7.34 6.34
CA GLU A 301 -0.32 8.28 5.23
C GLU A 301 -1.29 7.83 4.14
N ALA A 302 -1.76 8.80 3.36
CA ALA A 302 -2.50 8.56 2.13
C ALA A 302 -1.74 9.13 0.92
N GLY A 303 -1.77 8.43 -0.20
CA GLY A 303 -1.08 8.85 -1.43
C GLY A 303 -1.68 10.12 -2.03
N PHE A 304 -0.89 10.87 -2.79
CA PHE A 304 -1.29 12.15 -3.39
C PHE A 304 -1.68 13.22 -2.36
N GLY A 305 -2.59 14.13 -2.73
CA GLY A 305 -3.07 15.22 -1.89
C GLY A 305 -4.33 14.86 -1.10
N ALA A 306 -4.77 15.82 -0.28
CA ALA A 306 -5.96 15.65 0.55
C ALA A 306 -7.27 15.58 -0.27
N ASP A 307 -7.23 16.05 -1.51
CA ASP A 307 -8.34 16.00 -2.47
C ASP A 307 -8.45 14.67 -3.24
N LEU A 308 -7.54 13.73 -3.03
CA LEU A 308 -7.56 12.41 -3.66
C LEU A 308 -7.32 11.30 -2.62
N GLY A 309 -6.09 11.16 -2.14
CA GLY A 309 -5.71 10.04 -1.27
C GLY A 309 -6.37 10.11 0.10
N ALA A 310 -6.43 11.27 0.74
CA ALA A 310 -7.11 11.40 2.02
C ALA A 310 -8.63 11.22 1.87
N GLU A 311 -9.24 11.69 0.78
CA GLU A 311 -10.67 11.41 0.51
C GLU A 311 -10.94 9.92 0.35
N LYS A 312 -10.09 9.19 -0.39
CA LYS A 312 -10.21 7.74 -0.52
C LYS A 312 -9.96 7.01 0.81
N PHE A 313 -8.99 7.48 1.60
CA PHE A 313 -8.78 6.95 2.93
C PHE A 313 -10.04 7.05 3.79
N LEU A 314 -10.67 8.23 3.84
CA LEU A 314 -11.85 8.51 4.63
C LEU A 314 -13.10 7.82 4.06
N ASN A 315 -13.34 7.95 2.76
CA ASN A 315 -14.56 7.45 2.12
C ASN A 315 -14.54 5.95 1.83
N ILE A 316 -13.38 5.32 1.68
CA ILE A 316 -13.26 3.89 1.38
C ILE A 316 -12.76 3.13 2.60
N LYS A 317 -11.51 3.37 3.03
CA LYS A 317 -10.88 2.60 4.10
C LYS A 317 -11.60 2.77 5.44
N CYS A 318 -11.86 4.01 5.85
CA CYS A 318 -12.52 4.29 7.12
C CYS A 318 -13.96 3.74 7.16
N ARG A 319 -14.74 3.94 6.11
CA ARG A 319 -16.10 3.41 6.04
C ARG A 319 -16.16 1.89 6.06
N LYS A 320 -15.22 1.22 5.37
CA LYS A 320 -15.16 -0.25 5.35
C LYS A 320 -14.67 -0.86 6.64
N SER A 321 -13.75 -0.22 7.33
CA SER A 321 -13.06 -0.77 8.50
C SER A 321 -13.60 -0.31 9.84
N GLY A 322 -14.40 0.76 9.86
CA GLY A 322 -14.90 1.40 11.07
C GLY A 322 -13.85 2.23 11.82
N ILE A 323 -12.64 2.42 11.25
CA ILE A 323 -11.63 3.32 11.84
C ILE A 323 -11.91 4.77 11.46
N LYS A 324 -11.45 5.70 12.32
CA LYS A 324 -11.53 7.14 12.08
C LYS A 324 -10.25 7.81 12.55
N PRO A 325 -9.61 8.69 11.75
CA PRO A 325 -8.51 9.52 12.25
C PRO A 325 -8.96 10.45 13.37
N ASP A 326 -8.08 10.68 14.34
CA ASP A 326 -8.27 11.65 15.40
C ASP A 326 -7.77 13.04 14.95
N CYS A 327 -6.77 13.10 14.08
CA CYS A 327 -6.36 14.34 13.43
C CYS A 327 -5.73 14.08 12.05
N VAL A 328 -5.61 15.17 11.27
CA VAL A 328 -4.97 15.17 9.93
C VAL A 328 -3.81 16.14 9.92
N VAL A 329 -2.66 15.68 9.46
CA VAL A 329 -1.47 16.51 9.21
C VAL A 329 -1.35 16.75 7.72
N ILE A 330 -1.39 18.00 7.28
CA ILE A 330 -1.24 18.40 5.87
C ILE A 330 0.17 18.91 5.65
N VAL A 331 0.94 18.18 4.85
CA VAL A 331 2.29 18.55 4.47
C VAL A 331 2.24 19.56 3.33
N ALA A 332 2.89 20.71 3.53
CA ALA A 332 3.03 21.75 2.51
C ALA A 332 4.46 22.29 2.55
N THR A 333 5.21 22.14 1.46
CA THR A 333 6.55 22.70 1.36
C THR A 333 6.54 24.07 0.69
N ILE A 334 7.50 24.94 1.04
CA ILE A 334 7.70 26.22 0.38
C ILE A 334 7.85 26.06 -1.13
N ARG A 335 8.55 25.01 -1.59
CA ARG A 335 8.71 24.70 -3.02
C ARG A 335 7.39 24.39 -3.69
N ALA A 336 6.57 23.54 -3.08
CA ALA A 336 5.26 23.20 -3.61
C ALA A 336 4.34 24.42 -3.67
N LEU A 337 4.30 25.24 -2.62
CA LEU A 337 3.51 26.49 -2.61
C LEU A 337 3.95 27.46 -3.69
N LYS A 338 5.27 27.67 -3.89
CA LYS A 338 5.77 28.52 -4.99
C LYS A 338 5.38 27.97 -6.36
N MET A 339 5.47 26.65 -6.57
CA MET A 339 5.06 26.01 -7.81
C MET A 339 3.56 26.22 -8.09
N HIS A 340 2.71 26.03 -7.09
CA HIS A 340 1.28 26.32 -7.21
C HIS A 340 0.98 27.81 -7.41
N GLY A 341 1.91 28.69 -7.02
CA GLY A 341 1.88 30.12 -7.32
C GLY A 341 2.35 30.50 -8.71
N GLY A 342 2.81 29.52 -9.52
CA GLY A 342 3.20 29.70 -10.93
C GLY A 342 4.70 29.73 -11.19
N VAL A 343 5.56 29.37 -10.22
CA VAL A 343 7.02 29.26 -10.40
C VAL A 343 7.36 27.95 -11.10
N THR A 344 8.23 28.00 -12.10
CA THR A 344 8.72 26.82 -12.84
C THR A 344 9.65 25.99 -11.96
N LYS A 345 9.81 24.69 -12.31
CA LYS A 345 10.62 23.73 -11.53
C LYS A 345 12.07 24.23 -11.33
N ASP A 346 12.66 24.82 -12.35
CA ASP A 346 14.07 25.24 -12.36
C ASP A 346 14.32 26.47 -11.46
N GLU A 347 13.30 27.29 -11.26
CA GLU A 347 13.35 28.50 -10.44
C GLU A 347 12.92 28.31 -8.99
N LEU A 348 12.49 27.10 -8.59
CA LEU A 348 12.01 26.83 -7.24
C LEU A 348 13.04 27.06 -6.12
N LYS A 349 14.34 27.14 -6.46
CA LYS A 349 15.40 27.47 -5.50
C LYS A 349 15.45 28.95 -5.15
N ASN A 350 15.01 29.82 -6.06
CA ASN A 350 15.06 31.26 -5.91
C ASN A 350 13.95 31.74 -4.95
N GLU A 351 14.20 32.79 -4.20
CA GLU A 351 13.18 33.41 -3.36
C GLU A 351 12.04 34.01 -4.22
N ASN A 352 10.79 33.71 -3.87
CA ASN A 352 9.61 34.28 -4.52
C ASN A 352 8.42 34.29 -3.54
N VAL A 353 8.39 35.31 -2.67
CA VAL A 353 7.35 35.48 -1.65
C VAL A 353 5.97 35.75 -2.29
N LYS A 354 5.93 36.45 -3.44
CA LYS A 354 4.66 36.73 -4.13
C LYS A 354 4.01 35.44 -4.63
N ALA A 355 4.78 34.56 -5.26
CA ALA A 355 4.29 33.27 -5.71
C ALA A 355 3.93 32.35 -4.55
N LEU A 356 4.70 32.35 -3.46
CA LEU A 356 4.38 31.60 -2.25
C LEU A 356 3.02 32.01 -1.70
N LYS A 357 2.77 33.32 -1.53
CA LYS A 357 1.46 33.84 -1.07
C LYS A 357 0.32 33.42 -1.99
N LYS A 358 0.52 33.49 -3.32
CA LYS A 358 -0.47 33.03 -4.28
C LYS A 358 -0.76 31.53 -4.14
N GLY A 359 0.26 30.70 -3.87
CA GLY A 359 0.13 29.26 -3.68
C GLY A 359 -0.58 28.86 -2.40
N LEU A 360 -0.71 29.73 -1.39
CA LEU A 360 -1.45 29.44 -0.13
C LEU A 360 -2.91 29.06 -0.38
N VAL A 361 -3.52 29.53 -1.46
CA VAL A 361 -4.89 29.12 -1.86
C VAL A 361 -4.99 27.58 -2.03
N ASN A 362 -3.92 26.93 -2.51
CA ASN A 362 -3.89 25.48 -2.61
C ASN A 362 -3.90 24.81 -1.22
N LEU A 363 -3.10 25.31 -0.28
CA LEU A 363 -3.07 24.81 1.09
C LEU A 363 -4.44 25.00 1.78
N GLU A 364 -5.03 26.18 1.65
CA GLU A 364 -6.35 26.49 2.22
C GLU A 364 -7.44 25.55 1.69
N ARG A 365 -7.42 25.25 0.38
CA ARG A 365 -8.32 24.26 -0.24
C ARG A 365 -8.22 22.90 0.44
N HIS A 366 -7.01 22.41 0.67
CA HIS A 366 -6.78 21.11 1.29
C HIS A 366 -7.18 21.09 2.77
N ILE A 367 -6.95 22.17 3.50
CA ILE A 367 -7.43 22.35 4.90
C ILE A 367 -8.96 22.28 4.91
N ASN A 368 -9.62 23.05 4.04
CA ASN A 368 -11.07 23.08 3.97
C ASN A 368 -11.66 21.72 3.56
N ASN A 369 -10.95 20.98 2.69
CA ASN A 369 -11.37 19.64 2.29
C ASN A 369 -11.36 18.66 3.47
N THR A 370 -10.32 18.64 4.27
CA THR A 370 -10.23 17.76 5.46
C THR A 370 -11.24 18.16 6.54
N ARG A 371 -11.50 19.45 6.72
CA ARG A 371 -12.51 19.95 7.68
C ARG A 371 -13.94 19.48 7.38
N LYS A 372 -14.28 19.21 6.11
CA LYS A 372 -15.59 18.64 5.72
C LYS A 372 -15.87 17.28 6.35
N PHE A 373 -14.83 16.56 6.75
CA PHE A 373 -14.95 15.27 7.44
C PHE A 373 -14.99 15.39 8.97
N GLY A 374 -15.05 16.63 9.50
CA GLY A 374 -15.07 16.90 10.96
C GLY A 374 -13.79 16.49 11.66
N LEU A 375 -12.64 16.65 10.98
CA LEU A 375 -11.30 16.33 11.52
C LEU A 375 -10.51 17.61 11.79
N PRO A 376 -9.82 17.70 12.94
CA PRO A 376 -8.87 18.76 13.24
C PRO A 376 -7.57 18.60 12.46
#